data_44ea074500f5db9454b9c17c0a71c98f
#
_entry.id   44ea074500f5db9454b9c17c0a71c98f
#
_cell.length_a   1.000
_cell.length_b   1.000
_cell.length_c   1.000
_cell.angle_alpha   90.00
_cell.angle_beta   90.00
_cell.angle_gamma   90.00
#
_symmetry.space_group_name_H-M   'P 1'
#
loop_
_entity.id
_entity.type
_entity.pdbx_description
1 polymer ?
#
loop_
_entity_poly.entity_id
_entity_poly.type
_entity_poly.pdbx_seq_one_letter_code
_entity_poly.pdbx_strand_id
1 'polypeptide(L)'
;VSLFSEEARKFIEEAIVVNTVRGKETPFITCLKRGKEIVLKPEEAVRQLYLYKLIHEYGYPTSRIEVEFPIHFGREVKRADIAIMDKDRPMVPYIIVELKKPKLSDGKEQLKSYCNATGAPIGVWTNGEQISYYNRKDPNYFEPITNIPKVSEKLSDIINEKFTYEDLKKIDRISQQKRSLRSLIQEMEDEVLASAGVDSFEEIFKLIFATLYDELICERDPSAYLKFRNSGETDFELKEKIQGLFDDAKKKWEGIFADESKILLSPSHLAVCVATLQDIKLFNNNLDVVDDAFEYLMS
;
A
#
# COMPACT_ATOMS: atom_id res chain seq x y z
N VAL A 1 23.20 -11.31 -13.88
CA VAL A 1 23.25 -9.84 -13.70
C VAL A 1 23.24 -9.59 -12.21
N SER A 2 24.24 -8.90 -11.69
CA SER A 2 24.30 -8.57 -10.26
C SER A 2 23.17 -7.60 -9.88
N LEU A 3 22.54 -7.78 -8.71
CA LEU A 3 21.51 -6.88 -8.20
C LEU A 3 22.04 -5.50 -7.80
N PHE A 4 23.32 -5.41 -7.52
CA PHE A 4 23.99 -4.19 -7.08
C PHE A 4 25.04 -3.76 -8.09
N SER A 5 25.16 -2.45 -8.28
CA SER A 5 26.17 -1.86 -9.14
C SER A 5 27.60 -2.17 -8.67
N GLU A 6 28.56 -2.03 -9.55
CA GLU A 6 29.98 -2.20 -9.20
C GLU A 6 30.43 -1.13 -8.21
N GLU A 7 29.92 0.10 -8.39
CA GLU A 7 30.15 1.23 -7.49
C GLU A 7 29.64 0.94 -6.08
N ALA A 8 28.43 0.37 -5.95
CA ALA A 8 27.87 0.00 -4.66
C ALA A 8 28.73 -1.03 -3.94
N ARG A 9 29.18 -2.06 -4.66
CA ARG A 9 30.04 -3.10 -4.09
C ARG A 9 31.40 -2.55 -3.66
N LYS A 10 32.04 -1.77 -4.52
CA LYS A 10 33.32 -1.13 -4.24
C LYS A 10 33.22 -0.19 -3.02
N PHE A 11 32.17 0.62 -2.96
CA PHE A 11 31.92 1.50 -1.82
C PHE A 11 31.82 0.73 -0.49
N ILE A 12 31.10 -0.39 -0.48
CA ILE A 12 30.98 -1.22 0.72
C ILE A 12 32.31 -1.91 1.07
N GLU A 13 33.04 -2.46 0.08
CA GLU A 13 34.34 -3.09 0.28
C GLU A 13 35.36 -2.11 0.88
N GLU A 14 35.43 -0.89 0.39
CA GLU A 14 36.32 0.17 0.89
C GLU A 14 35.94 0.67 2.29
N ALA A 15 34.65 0.55 2.67
CA ALA A 15 34.15 0.95 3.98
C ALA A 15 34.32 -0.09 5.09
N ILE A 16 34.81 -1.30 4.76
CA ILE A 16 35.02 -2.35 5.75
C ILE A 16 36.31 -2.08 6.55
N VAL A 17 36.13 -2.08 7.88
CA VAL A 17 37.23 -2.01 8.83
C VAL A 17 37.30 -3.31 9.62
N VAL A 18 38.49 -3.92 9.72
CA VAL A 18 38.67 -5.15 10.50
C VAL A 18 39.29 -4.80 11.85
N ASN A 19 38.58 -5.11 12.92
CA ASN A 19 39.00 -4.91 14.30
C ASN A 19 39.15 -6.24 15.03
N THR A 20 40.07 -6.35 15.97
CA THR A 20 40.19 -7.55 16.81
C THR A 20 39.27 -7.44 18.01
N VAL A 21 38.23 -8.31 18.06
CA VAL A 21 37.31 -8.40 19.16
C VAL A 21 37.46 -9.77 19.84
N ARG A 22 37.83 -9.76 21.12
CA ARG A 22 38.01 -11.00 21.92
C ARG A 22 38.98 -11.98 21.24
N GLY A 23 40.08 -11.50 20.63
CA GLY A 23 41.08 -12.30 19.95
C GLY A 23 40.68 -12.84 18.57
N LYS A 24 39.57 -12.37 17.99
CA LYS A 24 39.12 -12.72 16.64
C LYS A 24 39.02 -11.49 15.76
N GLU A 25 39.53 -11.60 14.55
CA GLU A 25 39.28 -10.59 13.52
C GLU A 25 37.79 -10.51 13.19
N THR A 26 37.23 -9.34 13.32
CA THR A 26 35.81 -9.09 13.12
C THR A 26 35.66 -7.90 12.17
N PRO A 27 34.96 -8.06 11.04
CA PRO A 27 34.70 -6.94 10.14
C PRO A 27 33.58 -6.06 10.67
N PHE A 28 33.77 -4.75 10.51
CA PHE A 28 32.81 -3.69 10.85
C PHE A 28 32.58 -2.81 9.65
N ILE A 29 31.45 -2.12 9.64
CA ILE A 29 31.11 -1.09 8.68
C ILE A 29 30.35 0.05 9.38
N THR A 30 30.52 1.27 8.91
CA THR A 30 29.67 2.39 9.36
C THR A 30 28.32 2.33 8.64
N CYS A 31 27.23 2.20 9.40
CA CYS A 31 25.88 2.16 8.85
C CYS A 31 25.54 3.47 8.12
N LEU A 32 25.19 3.39 6.84
CA LEU A 32 24.85 4.53 5.98
C LEU A 32 23.71 5.41 6.53
N LYS A 33 22.75 4.80 7.24
CA LYS A 33 21.64 5.55 7.85
C LYS A 33 21.99 6.09 9.23
N ARG A 34 22.61 5.25 10.09
CA ARG A 34 22.81 5.56 11.52
C ARG A 34 24.11 6.29 11.81
N GLY A 35 25.09 6.28 10.88
CA GLY A 35 26.42 6.83 11.10
C GLY A 35 27.21 6.15 12.23
N LYS A 36 26.79 4.93 12.64
CA LYS A 36 27.43 4.17 13.72
C LYS A 36 28.14 2.94 13.16
N GLU A 37 29.28 2.59 13.75
CA GLU A 37 29.99 1.37 13.43
C GLU A 37 29.23 0.14 13.93
N ILE A 38 29.05 -0.84 13.09
CA ILE A 38 28.32 -2.09 13.37
C ILE A 38 29.09 -3.28 12.82
N VAL A 39 28.89 -4.44 13.44
CA VAL A 39 29.53 -5.69 12.97
C VAL A 39 28.92 -6.08 11.62
N LEU A 40 29.78 -6.29 10.63
CA LEU A 40 29.39 -6.69 9.28
C LEU A 40 29.08 -8.19 9.23
N LYS A 41 27.82 -8.53 9.47
CA LYS A 41 27.28 -9.89 9.21
C LYS A 41 26.78 -9.98 7.77
N PRO A 42 26.59 -11.20 7.21
CA PRO A 42 26.11 -11.36 5.82
C PRO A 42 24.81 -10.63 5.51
N GLU A 43 23.84 -10.62 6.43
CA GLU A 43 22.59 -9.87 6.27
C GLU A 43 22.81 -8.37 6.33
N GLU A 44 23.73 -7.92 7.19
CA GLU A 44 24.10 -6.50 7.27
C GLU A 44 24.80 -6.01 6.01
N ALA A 45 25.61 -6.85 5.37
CA ALA A 45 26.19 -6.52 4.07
C ALA A 45 25.11 -6.29 2.99
N VAL A 46 24.09 -7.15 2.96
CA VAL A 46 22.92 -6.95 2.07
C VAL A 46 22.20 -5.65 2.42
N ARG A 47 22.02 -5.34 3.73
CA ARG A 47 21.37 -4.10 4.18
C ARG A 47 22.13 -2.87 3.71
N GLN A 48 23.44 -2.82 3.88
CA GLN A 48 24.27 -1.67 3.47
C GLN A 48 24.28 -1.50 1.94
N LEU A 49 24.38 -2.57 1.18
CA LEU A 49 24.26 -2.54 -0.28
C LEU A 49 22.89 -2.00 -0.74
N TYR A 50 21.82 -2.43 -0.06
CA TYR A 50 20.49 -1.97 -0.41
C TYR A 50 20.24 -0.51 0.02
N LEU A 51 20.78 -0.09 1.18
CA LEU A 51 20.77 1.32 1.59
C LEU A 51 21.54 2.20 0.58
N TYR A 52 22.70 1.76 0.11
CA TYR A 52 23.43 2.46 -0.94
C TYR A 52 22.57 2.63 -2.20
N LYS A 53 21.93 1.56 -2.64
CA LYS A 53 21.03 1.57 -3.80
C LYS A 53 19.86 2.55 -3.60
N LEU A 54 19.22 2.54 -2.44
CA LEU A 54 18.11 3.45 -2.12
C LEU A 54 18.54 4.92 -2.16
N ILE A 55 19.70 5.23 -1.62
CA ILE A 55 20.20 6.61 -1.51
C ILE A 55 20.73 7.11 -2.87
N HIS A 56 21.57 6.32 -3.54
CA HIS A 56 22.32 6.79 -4.72
C HIS A 56 21.65 6.45 -6.06
N GLU A 57 20.92 5.33 -6.17
CA GLU A 57 20.29 4.93 -7.42
C GLU A 57 18.81 5.36 -7.48
N TYR A 58 18.07 5.25 -6.34
CA TYR A 58 16.67 5.69 -6.26
C TYR A 58 16.51 7.14 -5.78
N GLY A 59 17.52 7.73 -5.17
CA GLY A 59 17.55 9.13 -4.75
C GLY A 59 16.82 9.42 -3.44
N TYR A 60 16.45 8.40 -2.65
CA TYR A 60 15.75 8.63 -1.38
C TYR A 60 16.67 9.31 -0.37
N PRO A 61 16.26 10.47 0.20
CA PRO A 61 17.05 11.12 1.24
C PRO A 61 17.06 10.27 2.50
N THR A 62 18.19 10.26 3.20
CA THR A 62 18.36 9.51 4.46
C THR A 62 17.34 9.85 5.53
N SER A 63 16.78 11.08 5.50
CA SER A 63 15.70 11.51 6.39
C SER A 63 14.39 10.73 6.23
N ARG A 64 14.16 10.14 5.04
CA ARG A 64 12.97 9.31 4.77
C ARG A 64 13.23 7.81 4.97
N ILE A 65 14.45 7.40 5.23
CA ILE A 65 14.81 6.00 5.42
C ILE A 65 14.88 5.71 6.91
N GLU A 66 14.22 4.65 7.37
CA GLU A 66 14.36 4.11 8.72
C GLU A 66 14.89 2.67 8.64
N VAL A 67 15.74 2.28 9.60
CA VAL A 67 16.24 0.91 9.73
C VAL A 67 15.78 0.30 11.05
N GLU A 68 15.49 -1.01 11.03
CA GLU A 68 14.88 -1.70 12.18
C GLU A 68 13.58 -1.02 12.60
N PHE A 69 12.74 -0.69 11.62
CA PHE A 69 11.49 0.05 11.84
C PHE A 69 10.49 -0.79 12.64
N PRO A 70 10.00 -0.31 13.82
CA PRO A 70 9.10 -1.07 14.66
C PRO A 70 7.69 -1.14 14.06
N ILE A 71 7.12 -2.34 14.01
CA ILE A 71 5.76 -2.60 13.55
C ILE A 71 5.00 -3.31 14.67
N HIS A 72 3.85 -2.76 15.03
CA HIS A 72 3.02 -3.25 16.11
C HIS A 72 1.95 -4.23 15.63
N PHE A 73 1.93 -5.42 16.23
CA PHE A 73 0.90 -6.44 16.08
C PHE A 73 0.23 -6.65 17.44
N GLY A 74 -0.70 -5.76 17.78
CA GLY A 74 -1.26 -5.72 19.13
C GLY A 74 -0.17 -5.44 20.17
N ARG A 75 0.17 -6.43 21.03
CA ARG A 75 1.22 -6.31 22.04
C ARG A 75 2.61 -6.72 21.55
N GLU A 76 2.68 -7.43 20.44
CA GLU A 76 3.96 -7.84 19.84
C GLU A 76 4.53 -6.71 18.97
N VAL A 77 5.84 -6.51 19.08
CA VAL A 77 6.57 -5.55 18.23
C VAL A 77 7.58 -6.33 17.40
N LYS A 78 7.37 -6.33 16.09
CA LYS A 78 8.34 -6.84 15.09
C LYS A 78 9.08 -5.67 14.48
N ARG A 79 10.13 -5.97 13.68
CA ARG A 79 10.91 -4.91 13.03
C ARG A 79 11.12 -5.26 11.57
N ALA A 80 10.76 -4.29 10.70
CA ALA A 80 11.16 -4.35 9.30
C ALA A 80 12.62 -3.90 9.17
N ASP A 81 13.37 -4.52 8.31
CA ASP A 81 14.79 -4.21 8.11
C ASP A 81 15.01 -2.77 7.66
N ILE A 82 14.24 -2.31 6.66
CA ILE A 82 14.23 -0.93 6.21
C ILE A 82 12.79 -0.51 5.93
N ALA A 83 12.45 0.74 6.26
CA ALA A 83 11.23 1.41 5.83
C ALA A 83 11.61 2.73 5.14
N ILE A 84 10.93 3.03 4.04
CA ILE A 84 10.98 4.35 3.41
C ILE A 84 9.66 5.03 3.73
N MET A 85 9.76 6.18 4.38
CA MET A 85 8.60 6.93 4.85
C MET A 85 7.95 7.72 3.72
N ASP A 86 6.64 7.92 3.81
CA ASP A 86 5.89 8.76 2.88
C ASP A 86 6.43 10.19 2.86
N LYS A 87 6.38 10.84 1.70
CA LYS A 87 6.93 12.19 1.50
C LYS A 87 6.22 13.24 2.36
N ASP A 88 4.90 13.15 2.40
CA ASP A 88 4.04 14.15 3.01
C ASP A 88 3.63 13.73 4.44
N ARG A 89 3.85 12.44 4.78
CA ARG A 89 3.52 11.82 6.08
C ARG A 89 4.71 11.05 6.64
N PRO A 90 5.66 11.73 7.31
CA PRO A 90 6.93 11.13 7.73
C PRO A 90 6.82 10.00 8.76
N MET A 91 5.62 9.74 9.30
CA MET A 91 5.36 8.62 10.21
C MET A 91 4.68 7.43 9.52
N VAL A 92 4.35 7.53 8.23
CA VAL A 92 3.66 6.51 7.45
C VAL A 92 4.63 5.83 6.49
N PRO A 93 4.85 4.52 6.58
CA PRO A 93 5.68 3.80 5.63
C PRO A 93 5.07 3.79 4.21
N TYR A 94 5.88 4.12 3.22
CA TYR A 94 5.56 4.02 1.81
C TYR A 94 6.10 2.72 1.21
N ILE A 95 7.32 2.33 1.60
CA ILE A 95 7.96 1.08 1.16
C ILE A 95 8.49 0.35 2.40
N ILE A 96 8.18 -0.94 2.51
CA ILE A 96 8.78 -1.85 3.49
C ILE A 96 9.74 -2.78 2.79
N VAL A 97 10.93 -2.95 3.36
CA VAL A 97 11.96 -3.86 2.85
C VAL A 97 12.28 -4.92 3.89
N GLU A 98 12.21 -6.16 3.48
CA GLU A 98 12.65 -7.33 4.25
C GLU A 98 13.90 -7.91 3.61
N LEU A 99 14.95 -8.04 4.40
CA LEU A 99 16.26 -8.54 3.96
C LEU A 99 16.53 -9.93 4.52
N LYS A 100 17.25 -10.71 3.77
CA LYS A 100 17.75 -12.00 4.23
C LYS A 100 19.24 -12.13 3.88
N LYS A 101 19.94 -12.94 4.62
CA LYS A 101 21.30 -13.33 4.24
C LYS A 101 21.28 -14.12 2.92
N PRO A 102 22.36 -14.10 2.14
CA PRO A 102 22.46 -14.84 0.90
C PRO A 102 22.02 -16.31 1.02
N LYS A 103 21.38 -16.82 -0.03
CA LYS A 103 20.83 -18.19 -0.16
C LYS A 103 19.57 -18.50 0.64
N LEU A 104 19.08 -17.61 1.51
CA LEU A 104 17.75 -17.76 2.10
C LEU A 104 16.67 -17.23 1.15
N SER A 105 15.51 -17.90 1.14
CA SER A 105 14.35 -17.52 0.29
C SER A 105 13.06 -17.29 1.08
N ASP A 106 13.11 -17.44 2.40
CA ASP A 106 11.99 -17.19 3.33
C ASP A 106 11.76 -15.68 3.58
N GLY A 107 10.69 -15.33 4.29
CA GLY A 107 10.40 -13.97 4.72
C GLY A 107 9.46 -13.17 3.81
N LYS A 108 9.03 -13.70 2.66
CA LYS A 108 8.07 -12.99 1.78
C LYS A 108 6.70 -12.81 2.43
N GLU A 109 6.22 -13.81 3.16
CA GLU A 109 4.94 -13.70 3.91
C GLU A 109 5.08 -12.75 5.11
N GLN A 110 6.24 -12.69 5.74
CA GLN A 110 6.55 -11.71 6.78
C GLN A 110 6.49 -10.28 6.21
N LEU A 111 7.10 -10.05 5.05
CA LEU A 111 7.02 -8.77 4.34
C LEU A 111 5.57 -8.35 4.07
N LYS A 112 4.75 -9.26 3.52
CA LYS A 112 3.34 -8.97 3.25
C LYS A 112 2.57 -8.60 4.53
N SER A 113 2.81 -9.33 5.62
CA SER A 113 2.22 -9.01 6.93
C SER A 113 2.64 -7.60 7.41
N TYR A 114 3.88 -7.21 7.18
CA TYR A 114 4.38 -5.88 7.54
C TYR A 114 3.73 -4.77 6.69
N CYS A 115 3.60 -4.98 5.38
CA CYS A 115 2.88 -4.05 4.50
C CYS A 115 1.41 -3.88 4.94
N ASN A 116 0.74 -4.98 5.27
CA ASN A 116 -0.64 -4.93 5.76
C ASN A 116 -0.78 -4.17 7.09
N ALA A 117 0.10 -4.45 8.05
CA ALA A 117 0.06 -3.80 9.36
C ALA A 117 0.36 -2.30 9.31
N THR A 118 1.12 -1.84 8.33
CA THR A 118 1.56 -0.44 8.18
C THR A 118 0.76 0.35 7.15
N GLY A 119 -0.03 -0.32 6.31
CA GLY A 119 -0.69 0.30 5.15
C GLY A 119 0.27 0.65 4.01
N ALA A 120 1.52 0.15 4.04
CA ALA A 120 2.51 0.43 3.00
C ALA A 120 2.09 -0.22 1.66
N PRO A 121 2.05 0.55 0.55
CA PRO A 121 1.64 0.02 -0.75
C PRO A 121 2.72 -0.82 -1.44
N ILE A 122 3.97 -0.70 -1.03
CA ILE A 122 5.10 -1.36 -1.69
C ILE A 122 5.87 -2.21 -0.70
N GLY A 123 6.11 -3.48 -1.09
CA GLY A 123 7.00 -4.39 -0.39
C GLY A 123 8.19 -4.79 -1.24
N VAL A 124 9.36 -4.86 -0.63
CA VAL A 124 10.59 -5.36 -1.26
C VAL A 124 11.17 -6.48 -0.43
N TRP A 125 11.47 -7.58 -1.07
CA TRP A 125 12.20 -8.68 -0.48
C TRP A 125 13.52 -8.91 -1.23
N THR A 126 14.62 -9.05 -0.53
CA THR A 126 15.90 -9.41 -1.14
C THR A 126 16.83 -10.16 -0.19
N ASN A 127 17.64 -11.07 -0.75
CA ASN A 127 18.73 -11.74 -0.05
C ASN A 127 20.11 -11.35 -0.63
N GLY A 128 20.17 -10.32 -1.47
CA GLY A 128 21.39 -9.88 -2.14
C GLY A 128 21.70 -10.61 -3.45
N GLU A 129 21.12 -11.78 -3.69
CA GLU A 129 21.24 -12.56 -4.93
C GLU A 129 19.94 -12.50 -5.75
N GLN A 130 18.82 -12.45 -5.05
CA GLN A 130 17.46 -12.35 -5.61
C GLN A 130 16.73 -11.16 -5.03
N ILE A 131 15.81 -10.59 -5.80
CA ILE A 131 14.94 -9.51 -5.36
C ILE A 131 13.54 -9.73 -5.89
N SER A 132 12.54 -9.36 -5.08
CA SER A 132 11.13 -9.36 -5.47
C SER A 132 10.50 -8.06 -5.00
N TYR A 133 9.71 -7.46 -5.87
CA TYR A 133 8.97 -6.24 -5.61
C TYR A 133 7.49 -6.54 -5.69
N TYR A 134 6.71 -5.98 -4.77
CA TYR A 134 5.28 -6.19 -4.68
C TYR A 134 4.55 -4.87 -4.53
N ASN A 135 3.46 -4.72 -5.26
CA ASN A 135 2.44 -3.72 -5.00
C ASN A 135 1.31 -4.39 -4.20
N ARG A 136 0.97 -3.82 -3.06
CA ARG A 136 -0.17 -4.25 -2.25
C ARG A 136 -1.45 -3.64 -2.82
N LYS A 137 -2.23 -4.43 -3.54
CA LYS A 137 -3.53 -4.02 -4.10
C LYS A 137 -4.61 -3.99 -3.01
N ASP A 138 -4.61 -5.00 -2.16
CA ASP A 138 -5.45 -5.11 -0.97
C ASP A 138 -4.74 -6.01 0.07
N PRO A 139 -5.28 -6.16 1.29
CA PRO A 139 -4.65 -6.97 2.33
C PRO A 139 -4.37 -8.44 1.94
N ASN A 140 -5.10 -8.97 0.98
CA ASN A 140 -4.99 -10.36 0.56
C ASN A 140 -4.26 -10.54 -0.78
N TYR A 141 -4.04 -9.45 -1.54
CA TYR A 141 -3.46 -9.53 -2.87
C TYR A 141 -2.26 -8.60 -3.06
N PHE A 142 -1.12 -9.23 -3.33
CA PHE A 142 0.16 -8.58 -3.63
C PHE A 142 0.56 -8.90 -5.05
N GLU A 143 0.53 -7.90 -5.92
CA GLU A 143 0.93 -8.02 -7.31
C GLU A 143 2.45 -7.89 -7.45
N PRO A 144 3.13 -8.83 -8.13
CA PRO A 144 4.53 -8.64 -8.48
C PRO A 144 4.70 -7.45 -9.43
N ILE A 145 5.64 -6.58 -9.11
CA ILE A 145 6.04 -5.46 -9.97
C ILE A 145 7.52 -5.56 -10.32
N THR A 146 7.96 -4.84 -11.34
CA THR A 146 9.32 -4.95 -11.86
C THR A 146 10.35 -4.16 -11.07
N ASN A 147 9.91 -3.09 -10.39
CA ASN A 147 10.77 -2.18 -9.65
C ASN A 147 9.98 -1.35 -8.64
N ILE A 148 10.69 -0.56 -7.82
CA ILE A 148 10.10 0.50 -6.99
C ILE A 148 10.30 1.86 -7.65
N PRO A 149 9.45 2.88 -7.35
CA PRO A 149 9.63 4.23 -7.88
C PRO A 149 10.89 4.88 -7.32
N LYS A 150 11.51 5.77 -8.09
CA LYS A 150 12.49 6.72 -7.59
C LYS A 150 11.82 7.79 -6.73
N VAL A 151 12.61 8.58 -6.01
CA VAL A 151 12.09 9.66 -5.14
C VAL A 151 11.22 10.68 -5.89
N SER A 152 11.48 10.89 -7.18
CA SER A 152 10.73 11.80 -8.06
C SER A 152 9.52 11.17 -8.75
N GLU A 153 9.34 9.86 -8.62
CA GLU A 153 8.29 9.07 -9.27
C GLU A 153 7.25 8.63 -8.24
N LYS A 154 6.04 8.34 -8.71
CA LYS A 154 5.00 7.65 -7.96
C LYS A 154 4.85 6.21 -8.46
N LEU A 155 4.29 5.34 -7.65
CA LEU A 155 4.03 3.96 -8.05
C LEU A 155 3.08 3.89 -9.27
N SER A 156 2.09 4.77 -9.33
CA SER A 156 1.19 4.92 -10.47
C SER A 156 1.90 5.22 -11.79
N ASP A 157 3.05 5.91 -11.75
CA ASP A 157 3.85 6.22 -12.94
C ASP A 157 4.55 4.96 -13.49
N ILE A 158 4.91 4.03 -12.59
CA ILE A 158 5.57 2.77 -12.97
C ILE A 158 4.57 1.74 -13.47
N ILE A 159 3.45 1.59 -12.76
CA ILE A 159 2.42 0.59 -13.08
C ILE A 159 1.59 1.02 -14.28
N ASN A 160 1.56 2.33 -14.59
CA ASN A 160 0.82 2.94 -15.72
C ASN A 160 -0.68 2.55 -15.72
N GLU A 161 -1.27 2.37 -14.54
CA GLU A 161 -2.67 2.01 -14.37
C GLU A 161 -3.60 3.21 -14.54
N LYS A 162 -3.99 3.43 -15.76
CA LYS A 162 -5.10 4.32 -16.11
C LYS A 162 -6.35 3.46 -16.27
N PHE A 163 -7.10 3.27 -15.21
CA PHE A 163 -8.28 2.42 -15.21
C PHE A 163 -9.51 3.25 -15.60
N THR A 164 -10.14 2.88 -16.70
CA THR A 164 -11.28 3.60 -17.27
C THR A 164 -12.62 2.94 -16.89
N TYR A 165 -13.72 3.66 -17.14
CA TYR A 165 -15.05 3.09 -16.98
C TYR A 165 -15.31 1.89 -17.92
N GLU A 166 -14.72 1.90 -19.12
CA GLU A 166 -14.79 0.77 -20.03
C GLU A 166 -14.04 -0.48 -19.50
N ASP A 167 -12.95 -0.26 -18.77
CA ASP A 167 -12.25 -1.38 -18.11
C ASP A 167 -13.09 -1.94 -16.95
N LEU A 168 -13.77 -1.08 -16.18
CA LEU A 168 -14.70 -1.51 -15.14
C LEU A 168 -15.83 -2.37 -15.71
N LYS A 169 -16.42 -2.00 -16.84
CA LYS A 169 -17.46 -2.81 -17.51
C LYS A 169 -16.99 -4.22 -17.87
N LYS A 170 -15.71 -4.38 -18.23
CA LYS A 170 -15.14 -5.69 -18.59
C LYS A 170 -14.93 -6.60 -17.39
N ILE A 171 -14.64 -6.04 -16.21
CA ILE A 171 -14.31 -6.82 -15.01
C ILE A 171 -15.42 -6.83 -13.96
N ASP A 172 -16.54 -6.14 -14.20
CA ASP A 172 -17.63 -6.01 -13.24
C ASP A 172 -17.99 -7.36 -12.58
N ARG A 173 -17.70 -7.47 -11.28
CA ARG A 173 -17.84 -8.71 -10.51
C ARG A 173 -19.28 -9.12 -10.31
N ILE A 174 -20.22 -8.16 -10.26
CA ILE A 174 -21.66 -8.49 -10.15
C ILE A 174 -22.11 -9.25 -11.38
N SER A 175 -21.80 -8.74 -12.57
CA SER A 175 -22.19 -9.38 -13.83
C SER A 175 -21.46 -10.71 -14.07
N GLN A 176 -20.17 -10.78 -13.73
CA GLN A 176 -19.35 -11.98 -14.03
C GLN A 176 -19.49 -13.09 -12.99
N GLN A 177 -19.59 -12.74 -11.70
CA GLN A 177 -19.57 -13.72 -10.60
C GLN A 177 -20.98 -14.03 -10.05
N LYS A 178 -22.03 -13.40 -10.58
CA LYS A 178 -23.41 -13.49 -10.09
C LYS A 178 -23.54 -13.18 -8.58
N ARG A 179 -22.65 -12.34 -8.05
CA ARG A 179 -22.72 -11.84 -6.69
C ARG A 179 -23.69 -10.67 -6.62
N SER A 180 -24.49 -10.59 -5.58
CA SER A 180 -25.35 -9.42 -5.34
C SER A 180 -24.56 -8.35 -4.57
N LEU A 181 -24.91 -7.07 -4.78
CA LEU A 181 -24.35 -5.97 -3.98
C LEU A 181 -24.62 -6.19 -2.49
N ARG A 182 -25.81 -6.72 -2.16
CA ARG A 182 -26.20 -7.11 -0.79
C ARG A 182 -25.20 -8.08 -0.14
N SER A 183 -24.75 -9.13 -0.86
CA SER A 183 -23.80 -10.09 -0.30
C SER A 183 -22.43 -9.48 -0.05
N LEU A 184 -22.02 -8.49 -0.84
CA LEU A 184 -20.77 -7.77 -0.67
C LEU A 184 -20.84 -6.77 0.50
N ILE A 185 -21.98 -6.11 0.69
CA ILE A 185 -22.25 -5.25 1.85
C ILE A 185 -22.18 -6.09 3.12
N GLN A 186 -22.83 -7.25 3.15
CA GLN A 186 -22.80 -8.15 4.31
C GLN A 186 -21.39 -8.63 4.63
N GLU A 187 -20.58 -8.97 3.62
CA GLU A 187 -19.18 -9.33 3.79
C GLU A 187 -18.37 -8.17 4.43
N MET A 188 -18.58 -6.93 3.97
CA MET A 188 -17.93 -5.76 4.57
C MET A 188 -18.38 -5.51 6.01
N GLU A 189 -19.66 -5.68 6.33
CA GLU A 189 -20.19 -5.54 7.69
C GLU A 189 -19.55 -6.57 8.63
N ASP A 190 -19.54 -7.83 8.24
CA ASP A 190 -19.05 -8.93 9.06
C ASP A 190 -17.53 -8.88 9.26
N GLU A 191 -16.76 -8.60 8.21
CA GLU A 191 -15.30 -8.71 8.24
C GLU A 191 -14.59 -7.42 8.69
N VAL A 192 -15.17 -6.25 8.39
CA VAL A 192 -14.49 -4.96 8.56
C VAL A 192 -15.20 -4.06 9.54
N LEU A 193 -16.49 -3.82 9.33
CA LEU A 193 -17.21 -2.75 10.01
C LEU A 193 -17.60 -3.12 11.45
N ALA A 194 -17.81 -4.40 11.74
CA ALA A 194 -18.08 -4.88 13.09
C ALA A 194 -17.00 -4.48 14.10
N SER A 195 -15.75 -4.33 13.65
CA SER A 195 -14.61 -3.93 14.48
C SER A 195 -14.24 -2.45 14.39
N ALA A 196 -14.85 -1.70 13.46
CA ALA A 196 -14.46 -0.32 13.16
C ALA A 196 -14.99 0.70 14.18
N GLY A 197 -16.04 0.36 14.96
CA GLY A 197 -16.64 1.25 15.96
C GLY A 197 -17.37 2.45 15.36
N VAL A 198 -17.86 2.31 14.13
CA VAL A 198 -18.63 3.31 13.37
C VAL A 198 -20.00 2.76 12.99
N ASP A 199 -20.90 3.62 12.54
CA ASP A 199 -22.17 3.20 11.95
C ASP A 199 -21.91 2.59 10.56
N SER A 200 -22.07 1.27 10.46
CA SER A 200 -21.80 0.50 9.25
C SER A 200 -22.66 0.97 8.09
N PHE A 201 -23.93 1.21 8.33
CA PHE A 201 -24.88 1.69 7.32
C PHE A 201 -24.41 3.02 6.74
N GLU A 202 -24.13 3.99 7.61
CA GLU A 202 -23.76 5.34 7.19
C GLU A 202 -22.45 5.32 6.39
N GLU A 203 -21.46 4.53 6.81
CA GLU A 203 -20.17 4.45 6.13
C GLU A 203 -20.29 3.78 4.76
N ILE A 204 -21.01 2.67 4.65
CA ILE A 204 -21.24 2.01 3.35
C ILE A 204 -22.00 2.93 2.40
N PHE A 205 -22.99 3.63 2.89
CA PHE A 205 -23.80 4.59 2.12
C PHE A 205 -22.91 5.70 1.53
N LYS A 206 -22.00 6.27 2.33
CA LYS A 206 -21.00 7.25 1.87
C LYS A 206 -20.11 6.69 0.76
N LEU A 207 -19.63 5.45 0.91
CA LEU A 207 -18.78 4.80 -0.10
C LEU A 207 -19.51 4.52 -1.40
N ILE A 208 -20.76 4.06 -1.33
CA ILE A 208 -21.61 3.85 -2.52
C ILE A 208 -21.80 5.16 -3.28
N PHE A 209 -22.10 6.27 -2.59
CA PHE A 209 -22.26 7.57 -3.23
C PHE A 209 -20.96 8.11 -3.84
N ALA A 210 -19.83 7.90 -3.19
CA ALA A 210 -18.52 8.25 -3.74
C ALA A 210 -18.23 7.44 -5.04
N THR A 211 -18.56 6.15 -5.04
CA THR A 211 -18.40 5.27 -6.22
C THR A 211 -19.33 5.72 -7.36
N LEU A 212 -20.60 5.93 -7.08
CA LEU A 212 -21.58 6.40 -8.07
C LEU A 212 -21.19 7.73 -8.71
N TYR A 213 -20.64 8.65 -7.92
CA TYR A 213 -20.16 9.94 -8.43
C TYR A 213 -18.99 9.75 -9.39
N ASP A 214 -18.00 8.95 -9.00
CA ASP A 214 -16.81 8.69 -9.80
C ASP A 214 -17.16 8.02 -11.13
N GLU A 215 -18.03 7.00 -11.09
CA GLU A 215 -18.52 6.32 -12.28
C GLU A 215 -19.31 7.27 -13.19
N LEU A 216 -20.18 8.13 -12.64
CA LEU A 216 -20.96 9.12 -13.39
C LEU A 216 -20.07 10.10 -14.17
N ILE A 217 -18.98 10.56 -13.55
CA ILE A 217 -18.05 11.46 -14.20
C ILE A 217 -17.29 10.74 -15.33
N CYS A 218 -16.81 9.52 -15.06
CA CYS A 218 -16.06 8.74 -16.04
C CYS A 218 -16.93 8.21 -17.18
N GLU A 219 -18.22 7.98 -16.96
CA GLU A 219 -19.14 7.64 -18.06
C GLU A 219 -19.34 8.80 -19.03
N ARG A 220 -19.38 10.05 -18.51
CA ARG A 220 -19.55 11.25 -19.33
C ARG A 220 -18.31 11.71 -20.05
N ASP A 221 -17.15 11.38 -19.51
CA ASP A 221 -15.85 11.70 -20.08
C ASP A 221 -15.00 10.43 -20.27
N PRO A 222 -14.98 9.85 -21.48
CA PRO A 222 -14.19 8.64 -21.76
C PRO A 222 -12.67 8.81 -21.56
N SER A 223 -12.18 10.03 -21.43
CA SER A 223 -10.76 10.31 -21.12
C SER A 223 -10.47 10.32 -19.61
N ALA A 224 -11.50 10.34 -18.77
CA ALA A 224 -11.37 10.31 -17.33
C ALA A 224 -11.03 8.91 -16.82
N TYR A 225 -10.35 8.87 -15.67
CA TYR A 225 -9.97 7.63 -15.00
C TYR A 225 -10.69 7.50 -13.67
N LEU A 226 -11.14 6.27 -13.35
CA LEU A 226 -11.77 5.95 -12.09
C LEU A 226 -10.79 6.17 -10.92
N LYS A 227 -11.23 6.96 -9.96
CA LYS A 227 -10.48 7.31 -8.74
C LYS A 227 -10.87 6.44 -7.55
N PHE A 228 -12.10 5.89 -7.54
CA PHE A 228 -12.56 5.00 -6.47
C PHE A 228 -11.89 3.63 -6.59
N ARG A 229 -10.58 3.60 -6.40
CA ARG A 229 -9.76 2.40 -6.37
C ARG A 229 -8.40 2.65 -5.76
N ASN A 230 -7.75 1.60 -5.26
CA ASN A 230 -6.36 1.67 -4.85
C ASN A 230 -5.46 1.67 -6.10
N SER A 231 -4.70 2.74 -6.29
CA SER A 231 -3.77 2.93 -7.40
C SER A 231 -2.30 2.92 -6.95
N GLY A 232 -2.00 2.29 -5.80
CA GLY A 232 -0.65 2.18 -5.26
C GLY A 232 -0.24 3.31 -4.32
N GLU A 233 -1.20 4.07 -3.81
CA GLU A 233 -1.00 5.03 -2.74
C GLU A 233 -1.03 4.36 -1.35
N THR A 234 -0.61 5.11 -0.31
CA THR A 234 -0.76 4.70 1.08
C THR A 234 -2.24 4.68 1.48
N ASP A 235 -2.62 3.91 2.52
CA ASP A 235 -4.00 3.90 3.03
C ASP A 235 -4.48 5.31 3.43
N PHE A 236 -3.58 6.19 3.88
CA PHE A 236 -3.90 7.58 4.21
C PHE A 236 -4.21 8.41 2.97
N GLU A 237 -3.40 8.31 1.92
CA GLU A 237 -3.65 8.99 0.64
C GLU A 237 -4.92 8.47 -0.01
N LEU A 238 -5.16 7.15 0.05
CA LEU A 238 -6.39 6.54 -0.42
C LEU A 238 -7.60 7.15 0.32
N LYS A 239 -7.54 7.25 1.66
CA LYS A 239 -8.62 7.85 2.45
C LYS A 239 -8.88 9.30 2.04
N GLU A 240 -7.86 10.12 1.83
CA GLU A 240 -8.03 11.50 1.37
C GLU A 240 -8.67 11.56 -0.03
N LYS A 241 -8.24 10.69 -0.93
CA LYS A 241 -8.81 10.59 -2.28
C LYS A 241 -10.30 10.22 -2.26
N ILE A 242 -10.68 9.20 -1.48
CA ILE A 242 -12.08 8.77 -1.37
C ILE A 242 -12.93 9.80 -0.63
N GLN A 243 -12.39 10.46 0.40
CA GLN A 243 -13.06 11.59 1.05
C GLN A 243 -13.36 12.72 0.05
N GLY A 244 -12.40 13.05 -0.83
CA GLY A 244 -12.60 14.04 -1.90
C GLY A 244 -13.73 13.66 -2.85
N LEU A 245 -13.81 12.40 -3.27
CA LEU A 245 -14.93 11.90 -4.09
C LEU A 245 -16.28 12.01 -3.36
N PHE A 246 -16.32 11.68 -2.07
CA PHE A 246 -17.51 11.80 -1.25
C PHE A 246 -17.93 13.27 -1.10
N ASP A 247 -17.00 14.18 -0.87
CA ASP A 247 -17.29 15.62 -0.77
C ASP A 247 -17.84 16.18 -2.08
N ASP A 248 -17.38 15.71 -3.22
CA ASP A 248 -17.92 16.08 -4.52
C ASP A 248 -19.30 15.44 -4.78
N ALA A 249 -19.50 14.20 -4.32
CA ALA A 249 -20.82 13.54 -4.35
C ALA A 249 -21.86 14.32 -3.52
N LYS A 250 -21.50 14.80 -2.32
CA LYS A 250 -22.38 15.66 -1.50
C LYS A 250 -22.83 16.92 -2.24
N LYS A 251 -21.91 17.58 -2.93
CA LYS A 251 -22.25 18.78 -3.75
C LYS A 251 -23.15 18.42 -4.93
N LYS A 252 -22.98 17.23 -5.51
CA LYS A 252 -23.78 16.76 -6.64
C LYS A 252 -25.21 16.42 -6.23
N TRP A 253 -25.38 15.85 -5.05
CA TRP A 253 -26.65 15.40 -4.50
C TRP A 253 -26.91 16.11 -3.16
N GLU A 254 -27.18 17.39 -3.22
CA GLU A 254 -27.45 18.23 -2.05
C GLU A 254 -28.64 17.70 -1.23
N GLY A 255 -28.52 17.76 0.09
CA GLY A 255 -29.57 17.38 1.01
C GLY A 255 -29.66 15.90 1.38
N ILE A 256 -28.82 15.02 0.78
CA ILE A 256 -28.76 13.60 1.18
C ILE A 256 -27.89 13.43 2.44
N PHE A 257 -26.80 14.15 2.53
CA PHE A 257 -25.87 14.15 3.66
C PHE A 257 -25.79 15.54 4.28
N ALA A 258 -25.52 15.60 5.58
CA ALA A 258 -25.14 16.85 6.23
C ALA A 258 -23.82 17.38 5.67
N ASP A 259 -23.66 18.70 5.61
CA ASP A 259 -22.44 19.33 5.05
C ASP A 259 -21.16 18.91 5.76
N GLU A 260 -21.25 18.70 7.08
CA GLU A 260 -20.14 18.25 7.93
C GLU A 260 -19.85 16.74 7.85
N SER A 261 -20.70 15.95 7.17
CA SER A 261 -20.51 14.49 7.06
C SER A 261 -19.17 14.15 6.43
N LYS A 262 -18.44 13.25 7.08
CA LYS A 262 -17.14 12.75 6.66
C LYS A 262 -17.09 11.22 6.77
N ILE A 263 -16.19 10.60 6.03
CA ILE A 263 -15.88 9.18 6.18
C ILE A 263 -15.10 8.98 7.48
N LEU A 264 -15.67 8.22 8.41
CA LEU A 264 -15.11 7.99 9.75
C LEU A 264 -14.22 6.74 9.82
N LEU A 265 -14.29 5.86 8.82
CA LEU A 265 -13.43 4.66 8.75
C LEU A 265 -11.95 5.01 8.92
N SER A 266 -11.22 4.16 9.64
CA SER A 266 -9.77 4.25 9.66
C SER A 266 -9.19 4.04 8.24
N PRO A 267 -7.98 4.54 7.93
CA PRO A 267 -7.38 4.32 6.62
C PRO A 267 -7.32 2.85 6.20
N SER A 268 -6.98 1.96 7.12
CA SER A 268 -6.90 0.52 6.85
C SER A 268 -8.27 -0.13 6.61
N HIS A 269 -9.30 0.21 7.39
CA HIS A 269 -10.66 -0.29 7.16
C HIS A 269 -11.23 0.21 5.84
N LEU A 270 -10.98 1.49 5.51
CA LEU A 270 -11.38 2.05 4.23
C LEU A 270 -10.70 1.32 3.06
N ALA A 271 -9.41 1.02 3.17
CA ALA A 271 -8.68 0.31 2.10
C ALA A 271 -9.30 -1.06 1.79
N VAL A 272 -9.77 -1.79 2.81
CA VAL A 272 -10.48 -3.07 2.62
C VAL A 272 -11.83 -2.86 1.94
N CYS A 273 -12.62 -1.88 2.39
CA CYS A 273 -13.91 -1.57 1.76
C CYS A 273 -13.75 -1.15 0.29
N VAL A 274 -12.74 -0.32 -0.02
CA VAL A 274 -12.43 0.06 -1.40
C VAL A 274 -12.04 -1.16 -2.23
N ALA A 275 -11.19 -2.04 -1.71
CA ALA A 275 -10.80 -3.28 -2.41
C ALA A 275 -12.00 -4.18 -2.74
N THR A 276 -13.02 -4.20 -1.89
CA THR A 276 -14.25 -4.95 -2.11
C THR A 276 -15.12 -4.31 -3.21
N LEU A 277 -15.22 -2.97 -3.25
CA LEU A 277 -16.14 -2.25 -4.13
C LEU A 277 -15.51 -1.81 -5.47
N GLN A 278 -14.19 -1.60 -5.56
CA GLN A 278 -13.52 -0.97 -6.69
C GLN A 278 -13.71 -1.65 -8.07
N ASP A 279 -14.05 -2.95 -8.06
CA ASP A 279 -14.27 -3.74 -9.27
C ASP A 279 -15.75 -4.03 -9.51
N ILE A 280 -16.63 -3.26 -8.88
CA ILE A 280 -18.08 -3.37 -8.99
C ILE A 280 -18.60 -2.14 -9.71
N LYS A 281 -19.39 -2.36 -10.76
CA LYS A 281 -20.06 -1.29 -11.47
C LYS A 281 -21.43 -1.05 -10.85
N LEU A 282 -21.65 0.13 -10.28
CA LEU A 282 -22.91 0.53 -9.65
C LEU A 282 -23.78 1.38 -10.59
N PHE A 283 -23.15 2.30 -11.34
CA PHE A 283 -23.88 3.23 -12.19
C PHE A 283 -24.50 2.53 -13.40
N ASN A 284 -25.76 2.79 -13.68
CA ASN A 284 -26.55 2.13 -14.75
C ASN A 284 -26.64 0.59 -14.67
N ASN A 285 -26.29 0.00 -13.56
CA ASN A 285 -26.80 -1.33 -13.24
C ASN A 285 -28.28 -1.17 -12.83
N ASN A 286 -29.05 -2.23 -13.07
CA ASN A 286 -30.47 -2.26 -12.70
C ASN A 286 -30.66 -1.53 -11.39
N LEU A 287 -31.50 -0.50 -11.37
CA LEU A 287 -31.85 0.25 -10.15
C LEU A 287 -32.24 -0.71 -9.02
N ASP A 288 -32.83 -1.86 -9.35
CA ASP A 288 -33.18 -2.93 -8.43
C ASP A 288 -31.99 -3.40 -7.56
N VAL A 289 -30.76 -3.43 -8.09
CA VAL A 289 -29.55 -3.87 -7.32
C VAL A 289 -29.18 -2.84 -6.26
N VAL A 290 -29.34 -1.57 -6.58
CA VAL A 290 -29.05 -0.48 -5.64
C VAL A 290 -30.20 -0.37 -4.60
N ASP A 291 -31.44 -0.52 -5.06
CA ASP A 291 -32.62 -0.51 -4.19
C ASP A 291 -32.61 -1.70 -3.21
N ASP A 292 -32.31 -2.92 -3.66
CA ASP A 292 -32.14 -4.10 -2.81
C ASP A 292 -31.06 -3.91 -1.75
N ALA A 293 -29.97 -3.22 -2.11
CA ALA A 293 -28.89 -2.92 -1.17
C ALA A 293 -29.32 -1.90 -0.10
N PHE A 294 -30.10 -0.87 -0.51
CA PHE A 294 -30.63 0.11 0.43
C PHE A 294 -31.71 -0.48 1.33
N GLU A 295 -32.62 -1.33 0.82
CA GLU A 295 -33.58 -2.05 1.65
C GLU A 295 -32.91 -2.93 2.70
N TYR A 296 -31.84 -3.63 2.31
CA TYR A 296 -31.05 -4.42 3.25
C TYR A 296 -30.42 -3.56 4.36
N LEU A 297 -29.82 -2.43 3.97
CA LEU A 297 -29.17 -1.53 4.94
C LEU A 297 -30.17 -0.83 5.88
N MET A 298 -31.44 -0.69 5.48
CA MET A 298 -32.51 -0.10 6.31
C MET A 298 -33.29 -1.11 7.15
N SER A 299 -33.06 -2.41 6.98
CA SER A 299 -33.73 -3.50 7.71
C SER A 299 -32.99 -3.92 8.95
#